data_73afaf165e7baab4ec8f3d5c04ef6747
#
_entry.id   73afaf165e7baab4ec8f3d5c04ef6747
#
_cell.length_a   1.000
_cell.length_b   1.000
_cell.length_c   1.000
_cell.angle_alpha   90.00
_cell.angle_beta   90.00
_cell.angle_gamma   90.00
#
_symmetry.space_group_name_H-M   'P 1'
#
loop_
_entity.id
_entity.type
_entity.pdbx_description
1 polymer ?
#
loop_
_entity_poly.entity_id
_entity_poly.type
_entity_poly.pdbx_seq_one_letter_code
_entity_poly.pdbx_strand_id
1 'polypeptide(L)'
;MHGMSLRTQARLWYWQRMSATALALCVFVHLGVIIYAVHSGLSAAAILGRTRGNLLFGAFYSVFVISCAIHVPIGLLRIAEEWLHWRGKFAQAICLVFSAGLALMGLRAVYGVVS
;
A
#
# COMPACT_ATOMS: atom_id res chain seq x y z
N MET A 1 17.94 8.73 -0.42
CA MET A 1 18.80 7.81 -1.18
C MET A 1 20.24 8.27 -1.31
N HIS A 2 20.51 9.40 -0.71
CA HIS A 2 21.87 9.86 -0.50
C HIS A 2 22.67 8.83 0.29
N GLY A 3 23.92 8.61 -0.10
CA GLY A 3 24.83 7.67 0.55
C GLY A 3 24.63 6.21 0.17
N MET A 4 23.62 5.88 -0.62
CA MET A 4 23.39 4.52 -1.11
C MET A 4 24.19 4.24 -2.38
N SER A 5 24.62 2.98 -2.55
CA SER A 5 25.27 2.55 -3.78
C SER A 5 24.33 2.68 -4.99
N LEU A 6 24.91 2.80 -6.18
CA LEU A 6 24.12 2.86 -7.42
C LEU A 6 23.26 1.60 -7.61
N ARG A 7 23.78 0.43 -7.21
CA ARG A 7 23.04 -0.83 -7.27
C ARG A 7 21.81 -0.81 -6.38
N THR A 8 21.94 -0.29 -5.15
CA THR A 8 20.82 -0.15 -4.21
C THR A 8 19.78 0.84 -4.75
N GLN A 9 20.22 1.98 -5.29
CA GLN A 9 19.33 2.97 -5.89
C GLN A 9 18.56 2.37 -7.06
N ALA A 10 19.22 1.58 -7.92
CA ALA A 10 18.58 0.91 -9.05
C ALA A 10 17.53 -0.11 -8.59
N ARG A 11 17.83 -0.88 -7.53
CA ARG A 11 16.86 -1.81 -6.95
C ARG A 11 15.63 -1.08 -6.39
N LEU A 12 15.84 -0.01 -5.66
CA LEU A 12 14.75 0.79 -5.10
C LEU A 12 13.90 1.41 -6.21
N TRP A 13 14.53 1.90 -7.27
CA TRP A 13 13.82 2.41 -8.44
C TRP A 13 12.93 1.32 -9.06
N TYR A 14 13.47 0.12 -9.23
CA TYR A 14 12.74 -1.01 -9.79
C TYR A 14 11.52 -1.37 -8.94
N TRP A 15 11.72 -1.53 -7.63
CA TRP A 15 10.62 -1.87 -6.72
C TRP A 15 9.57 -0.77 -6.66
N GLN A 16 10.00 0.49 -6.73
CA GLN A 16 9.07 1.62 -6.78
C GLN A 16 8.20 1.58 -8.03
N ARG A 17 8.79 1.28 -9.17
CA ARG A 17 8.06 1.17 -10.45
C ARG A 17 7.11 -0.03 -10.44
N MET A 18 7.57 -1.17 -9.96
CA MET A 18 6.75 -2.38 -9.90
C MET A 18 5.58 -2.21 -8.94
N SER A 19 5.82 -1.68 -7.75
CA SER A 19 4.75 -1.42 -6.78
C SER A 19 3.77 -0.36 -7.29
N ALA A 20 4.25 0.67 -7.96
CA ALA A 20 3.37 1.69 -8.56
C ALA A 20 2.45 1.08 -9.61
N THR A 21 2.96 0.20 -10.46
CA THR A 21 2.17 -0.50 -11.48
C THR A 21 1.12 -1.39 -10.84
N ALA A 22 1.51 -2.19 -9.84
CA ALA A 22 0.57 -3.03 -9.10
C ALA A 22 -0.51 -2.20 -8.42
N LEU A 23 -0.13 -1.08 -7.79
CA LEU A 23 -1.06 -0.16 -7.15
C LEU A 23 -2.03 0.48 -8.14
N ALA A 24 -1.56 0.87 -9.33
CA ALA A 24 -2.42 1.43 -10.35
C ALA A 24 -3.52 0.44 -10.75
N LEU A 25 -3.17 -0.82 -10.96
CA LEU A 25 -4.13 -1.87 -11.26
C LEU A 25 -5.09 -2.11 -10.08
N CYS A 26 -4.57 -2.16 -8.86
CA CYS A 26 -5.38 -2.33 -7.65
C CYS A 26 -6.37 -1.17 -7.46
N VAL A 27 -5.94 0.06 -7.72
CA VAL A 27 -6.79 1.24 -7.60
C VAL A 27 -7.96 1.17 -8.59
N PHE A 28 -7.71 0.80 -9.84
CA PHE A 28 -8.76 0.65 -10.83
C PHE A 28 -9.79 -0.40 -10.41
N VAL A 29 -9.33 -1.57 -9.97
CA VAL A 29 -10.23 -2.62 -9.48
C VAL A 29 -11.00 -2.16 -8.24
N HIS A 30 -10.32 -1.49 -7.32
CA HIS A 30 -10.94 -0.97 -6.10
C HIS A 30 -12.01 0.07 -6.40
N LEU A 31 -11.77 0.96 -7.37
CA LEU A 31 -12.80 1.92 -7.82
C LEU A 31 -14.01 1.19 -8.39
N GLY A 32 -13.81 0.12 -9.15
CA GLY A 32 -14.90 -0.71 -9.63
C GLY A 32 -15.71 -1.33 -8.50
N VAL A 33 -15.03 -1.83 -7.47
CA VAL A 33 -15.67 -2.38 -6.27
C VAL A 33 -16.47 -1.30 -5.54
N ILE A 34 -15.93 -0.09 -5.42
CA ILE A 34 -16.63 1.04 -4.78
C ILE A 34 -17.90 1.39 -5.56
N ILE A 35 -17.81 1.49 -6.88
CA ILE A 35 -18.97 1.79 -7.73
C ILE A 35 -20.05 0.71 -7.54
N TYR A 36 -19.66 -0.56 -7.55
CA TYR A 36 -20.57 -1.64 -7.28
C TYR A 36 -21.24 -1.52 -5.90
N ALA A 37 -20.45 -1.21 -4.87
CA ALA A 37 -20.94 -1.06 -3.51
C ALA A 37 -21.94 0.10 -3.38
N VAL A 38 -21.68 1.22 -4.06
CA VAL A 38 -22.60 2.38 -4.08
C VAL A 38 -23.99 1.94 -4.60
N HIS A 39 -24.02 1.11 -5.61
CA HIS A 39 -25.28 0.66 -6.21
C HIS A 39 -25.94 -0.52 -5.46
N SER A 40 -25.13 -1.32 -4.74
CA SER A 40 -25.60 -2.58 -4.11
C SER A 40 -25.78 -2.48 -2.59
N GLY A 41 -25.33 -1.41 -1.98
CA GLY A 41 -25.44 -1.17 -0.53
C GLY A 41 -24.11 -0.95 0.15
N LEU A 42 -24.08 0.08 1.00
CA LEU A 42 -22.90 0.53 1.74
C LEU A 42 -22.97 0.21 3.24
N SER A 43 -24.01 -0.46 3.71
CA SER A 43 -24.09 -0.87 5.12
C SER A 43 -22.98 -1.87 5.44
N ALA A 44 -22.56 -1.91 6.70
CA ALA A 44 -21.57 -2.90 7.14
C ALA A 44 -22.00 -4.32 6.80
N ALA A 45 -23.29 -4.64 7.01
CA ALA A 45 -23.83 -5.95 6.68
C ALA A 45 -23.74 -6.26 5.19
N ALA A 46 -24.04 -5.29 4.31
CA ALA A 46 -23.97 -5.47 2.87
C ALA A 46 -22.51 -5.67 2.41
N ILE A 47 -21.56 -4.89 2.94
CA ILE A 47 -20.14 -5.01 2.61
C ILE A 47 -19.61 -6.37 3.09
N LEU A 48 -19.82 -6.71 4.34
CA LEU A 48 -19.35 -7.97 4.91
C LEU A 48 -20.00 -9.19 4.26
N GLY A 49 -21.25 -9.07 3.81
CA GLY A 49 -21.91 -10.13 3.07
C GLY A 49 -21.21 -10.47 1.75
N ARG A 50 -20.49 -9.51 1.16
CA ARG A 50 -19.72 -9.73 -0.07
C ARG A 50 -18.29 -10.18 0.19
N THR A 51 -17.69 -9.74 1.31
CA THR A 51 -16.24 -9.90 1.56
C THR A 51 -15.92 -11.03 2.53
N ARG A 52 -16.80 -11.30 3.48
CA ARG A 52 -16.52 -12.29 4.53
C ARG A 52 -16.40 -13.69 3.93
N GLY A 53 -15.30 -14.36 4.27
CA GLY A 53 -15.00 -15.69 3.75
C GLY A 53 -14.62 -15.73 2.28
N ASN A 54 -14.50 -14.59 1.62
CA ASN A 54 -14.17 -14.52 0.21
C ASN A 54 -12.66 -14.44 0.02
N LEU A 55 -12.05 -15.57 -0.38
CA LEU A 55 -10.61 -15.67 -0.57
C LEU A 55 -10.10 -14.77 -1.70
N LEU A 56 -10.92 -14.52 -2.72
CA LEU A 56 -10.54 -13.62 -3.82
C LEU A 56 -10.37 -12.19 -3.33
N PHE A 57 -11.31 -11.68 -2.53
CA PHE A 57 -11.17 -10.37 -1.90
C PHE A 57 -9.97 -10.32 -0.96
N GLY A 58 -9.78 -11.37 -0.15
CA GLY A 58 -8.63 -11.46 0.75
C GLY A 58 -7.30 -11.41 0.02
N ALA A 59 -7.17 -12.18 -1.06
CA ALA A 59 -5.96 -12.19 -1.90
C ALA A 59 -5.73 -10.82 -2.56
N PHE A 60 -6.76 -10.23 -3.14
CA PHE A 60 -6.67 -8.94 -3.83
C PHE A 60 -6.23 -7.83 -2.86
N TYR A 61 -6.92 -7.70 -1.73
CA TYR A 61 -6.60 -6.64 -0.77
C TYR A 61 -5.26 -6.87 -0.06
N SER A 62 -4.84 -8.13 0.11
CA SER A 62 -3.51 -8.44 0.63
C SER A 62 -2.41 -7.99 -0.34
N VAL A 63 -2.58 -8.24 -1.65
CA VAL A 63 -1.67 -7.74 -2.68
C VAL A 63 -1.64 -6.21 -2.67
N PHE A 64 -2.79 -5.57 -2.52
CA PHE A 64 -2.90 -4.12 -2.44
C PHE A 64 -2.08 -3.58 -1.25
N VAL A 65 -2.26 -4.15 -0.06
CA VAL A 65 -1.53 -3.73 1.14
C VAL A 65 -0.03 -3.98 1.00
N ILE A 66 0.38 -5.11 0.46
CA ILE A 66 1.81 -5.42 0.25
C ILE A 66 2.42 -4.43 -0.73
N SER A 67 1.73 -4.10 -1.81
CA SER A 67 2.19 -3.10 -2.78
C SER A 67 2.35 -1.72 -2.13
N CYS A 68 1.42 -1.33 -1.27
CA CYS A 68 1.54 -0.10 -0.47
C CYS A 68 2.75 -0.16 0.47
N ALA A 69 2.96 -1.31 1.13
CA ALA A 69 4.07 -1.48 2.07
C ALA A 69 5.44 -1.37 1.39
N ILE A 70 5.53 -1.69 0.11
CA ILE A 70 6.75 -1.51 -0.69
C ILE A 70 6.85 -0.07 -1.19
N HIS A 71 5.75 0.47 -1.71
CA HIS A 71 5.72 1.77 -2.40
C HIS A 71 5.90 2.95 -1.43
N VAL A 72 5.24 2.91 -0.27
CA VAL A 72 5.18 4.03 0.66
C VAL A 72 6.55 4.39 1.25
N PRO A 73 7.37 3.45 1.80
CA PRO A 73 8.65 3.83 2.39
C PRO A 73 9.61 4.45 1.37
N ILE A 74 9.66 3.91 0.16
CA ILE A 74 10.53 4.42 -0.90
C ILE A 74 10.05 5.81 -1.34
N GLY A 75 8.75 5.97 -1.54
CA GLY A 75 8.17 7.24 -1.95
C GLY A 75 8.30 8.34 -0.89
N LEU A 76 8.03 7.99 0.38
CA LEU A 76 8.19 8.94 1.49
C LEU A 76 9.65 9.38 1.65
N LEU A 77 10.59 8.46 1.52
CA LEU A 77 11.99 8.81 1.63
C LEU A 77 12.40 9.80 0.53
N ARG A 78 11.95 9.59 -0.70
CA ARG A 78 12.21 10.52 -1.80
C ARG A 78 11.60 11.89 -1.54
N ILE A 79 10.36 11.94 -1.09
CA ILE A 79 9.70 13.20 -0.75
C ILE A 79 10.45 13.91 0.38
N ALA A 80 10.85 13.18 1.42
CA ALA A 80 11.61 13.75 2.53
C ALA A 80 12.94 14.35 2.06
N GLU A 81 13.67 13.65 1.20
CA GLU A 81 14.94 14.11 0.69
C GLU A 81 14.82 15.29 -0.27
N GLU A 82 13.86 15.25 -1.19
CA GLU A 82 13.71 16.23 -2.26
C GLU A 82 12.97 17.50 -1.81
N TRP A 83 11.93 17.35 -1.01
CA TRP A 83 11.06 18.47 -0.63
C TRP A 83 11.41 19.06 0.72
N LEU A 84 11.74 18.22 1.72
CA LEU A 84 12.02 18.65 3.07
C LEU A 84 13.53 18.75 3.35
N HIS A 85 14.36 18.32 2.42
CA HIS A 85 15.83 18.21 2.59
C HIS A 85 16.19 17.38 3.82
N TRP A 86 15.35 16.43 4.16
CA TRP A 86 15.51 15.59 5.34
C TRP A 86 16.13 14.26 4.91
N ARG A 87 17.38 14.05 5.31
CA ARG A 87 18.24 12.97 4.81
C ARG A 87 18.85 12.18 5.96
N GLY A 88 19.34 10.98 5.64
CA GLY A 88 20.10 10.15 6.55
C GLY A 88 19.27 9.04 7.19
N LYS A 89 19.90 8.35 8.12
CA LYS A 89 19.30 7.17 8.76
C LYS A 89 18.04 7.49 9.57
N PHE A 90 18.00 8.67 10.16
CA PHE A 90 16.82 9.08 10.94
C PHE A 90 15.60 9.25 10.04
N ALA A 91 15.75 9.89 8.87
CA ALA A 91 14.67 10.02 7.91
C ALA A 91 14.22 8.63 7.39
N GLN A 92 15.18 7.76 7.10
CA GLN A 92 14.88 6.38 6.68
C GLN A 92 14.11 5.62 7.75
N ALA A 93 14.54 5.74 9.01
CA ALA A 93 13.88 5.05 10.13
C ALA A 93 12.43 5.52 10.30
N ILE A 94 12.18 6.82 10.24
CA ILE A 94 10.83 7.37 10.39
C ILE A 94 9.94 6.94 9.23
N CYS A 95 10.44 6.99 7.99
CA CYS A 95 9.67 6.52 6.83
C CYS A 95 9.33 5.04 6.96
N LEU A 96 10.26 4.20 7.43
CA LEU A 96 10.02 2.79 7.62
C LEU A 96 9.02 2.51 8.75
N VAL A 97 9.13 3.20 9.87
CA VAL A 97 8.20 3.02 11.00
C VAL A 97 6.79 3.43 10.59
N PHE A 98 6.65 4.56 9.93
CA PHE A 98 5.35 5.02 9.43
C PHE A 98 4.74 4.02 8.45
N SER A 99 5.55 3.51 7.52
CA SER A 99 5.11 2.53 6.52
C SER A 99 4.74 1.20 7.14
N ALA A 100 5.49 0.73 8.15
CA ALA A 100 5.17 -0.48 8.90
C ALA A 100 3.84 -0.34 9.63
N GLY A 101 3.57 0.82 10.23
CA GLY A 101 2.30 1.11 10.87
C GLY A 101 1.14 1.05 9.89
N LEU A 102 1.29 1.66 8.72
CA LEU A 102 0.28 1.60 7.65
C LEU A 102 0.04 0.16 7.17
N ALA A 103 1.12 -0.61 7.00
CA ALA A 103 1.00 -2.01 6.58
C ALA A 103 0.25 -2.86 7.60
N LEU A 104 0.56 -2.70 8.89
CA LEU A 104 -0.15 -3.40 9.96
C LEU A 104 -1.63 -3.03 9.99
N MET A 105 -1.94 -1.75 9.87
CA MET A 105 -3.33 -1.27 9.83
C MET A 105 -4.06 -1.83 8.59
N GLY A 106 -3.39 -1.86 7.45
CA GLY A 106 -3.95 -2.40 6.21
C GLY A 106 -4.24 -3.89 6.31
N LEU A 107 -3.30 -4.68 6.84
CA LEU A 107 -3.49 -6.11 7.04
C LEU A 107 -4.61 -6.41 8.04
N ARG A 108 -4.68 -5.62 9.11
CA ARG A 108 -5.76 -5.73 10.08
C ARG A 108 -7.12 -5.43 9.45
N ALA A 109 -7.18 -4.43 8.57
CA ALA A 109 -8.40 -4.10 7.84
C ALA A 109 -8.83 -5.25 6.92
N VAL A 110 -7.88 -5.85 6.19
CA VAL A 110 -8.15 -7.02 5.34
C VAL A 110 -8.71 -8.16 6.17
N TYR A 111 -8.07 -8.47 7.29
CA TYR A 111 -8.55 -9.50 8.21
C TYR A 111 -9.99 -9.20 8.68
N GLY A 112 -10.27 -7.94 9.01
CA GLY A 112 -11.57 -7.52 9.49
C GLY A 112 -12.69 -7.68 8.46
N VAL A 113 -12.40 -7.54 7.17
CA VAL A 113 -13.44 -7.65 6.14
C VAL A 113 -13.62 -9.06 5.59
N VAL A 114 -12.62 -9.94 5.74
CA VAL A 114 -12.70 -11.31 5.18
C VAL A 114 -12.92 -12.39 6.23
N SER A 115 -12.72 -12.08 7.48
CA SER A 115 -12.96 -13.02 8.61
C SER A 115 -14.32 -12.77 9.31
#